data_892739bd779e659421e0d7b87b2edef6
#
_entry.id   892739bd779e659421e0d7b87b2edef6
#
_cell.length_a   1.000
_cell.length_b   1.000
_cell.length_c   1.000
_cell.angle_alpha   90.00
_cell.angle_beta   90.00
_cell.angle_gamma   90.00
#
_symmetry.space_group_name_H-M   'P 1'
#
loop_
_entity.id
_entity.type
_entity.pdbx_description
1 polymer ?
#
loop_
_entity_poly.entity_id
_entity_poly.type
_entity_poly.pdbx_seq_one_letter_code
_entity_poly.pdbx_strand_id
1 'polypeptide(L)'
;MINIVCITNERKKYFLMSISCSARKDWKYHIRDWVDFERNHAKIHSNFHFDYKDIDHVYGQVEGHSSLWGGRAATDINLTRVDIYWLYDNDIGLKLPLSTKLITDSEYKESKPLLKEHHRKGNAIITATDDLAIRIKEDFPDYKIEASCIQDIVNNKKLEEKISLGVYNTIVLPIHMNDDIKFLESIKDKEKIRLFLNAECSYTCPTKVCYGSTSRVNKNITTKMQCSHYDLHLPRTFYNDEINWSNFYFDKLKFDKIGITQYKLVPSWETQQRTHIMYKKNAFNK
;
A
#
# COMPACT_ATOMS: atom_id res chain seq x y z
N MET A 1 -13.30 59.74 -7.12
CA MET A 1 -12.32 58.74 -7.59
C MET A 1 -12.33 57.57 -6.59
N ILE A 2 -12.96 56.48 -6.97
CA ILE A 2 -13.09 55.27 -6.12
C ILE A 2 -11.98 54.33 -6.58
N ASN A 3 -10.98 54.10 -5.74
CA ASN A 3 -9.94 53.12 -6.00
C ASN A 3 -10.49 51.70 -5.84
N ILE A 4 -10.69 51.01 -6.96
CA ILE A 4 -10.99 49.57 -6.99
C ILE A 4 -9.68 48.85 -6.73
N VAL A 5 -9.51 48.33 -5.52
CA VAL A 5 -8.44 47.37 -5.19
C VAL A 5 -8.80 46.05 -5.86
N CYS A 6 -8.07 45.71 -6.91
CA CYS A 6 -8.15 44.42 -7.54
C CYS A 6 -7.58 43.36 -6.58
N ILE A 7 -8.45 42.62 -5.89
CA ILE A 7 -8.04 41.44 -5.11
C ILE A 7 -7.76 40.33 -6.12
N THR A 8 -6.49 40.13 -6.45
CA THR A 8 -6.06 38.96 -7.17
C THR A 8 -6.33 37.72 -6.32
N ASN A 9 -7.38 36.99 -6.70
CA ASN A 9 -7.69 35.66 -6.19
C ASN A 9 -6.52 34.71 -6.60
N GLU A 10 -5.45 34.66 -5.84
CA GLU A 10 -4.55 33.54 -5.88
C GLU A 10 -5.35 32.29 -5.44
N ARG A 11 -5.89 31.58 -6.43
CA ARG A 11 -6.38 30.21 -6.22
C ARG A 11 -5.20 29.40 -5.72
N LYS A 12 -5.05 29.28 -4.39
CA LYS A 12 -4.23 28.24 -3.79
C LYS A 12 -4.67 26.94 -4.47
N LYS A 13 -3.82 26.40 -5.32
CA LYS A 13 -3.94 25.03 -5.83
C LYS A 13 -3.85 24.13 -4.61
N TYR A 14 -4.99 23.83 -4.01
CA TYR A 14 -5.08 22.74 -3.05
C TYR A 14 -4.78 21.47 -3.86
N PHE A 15 -3.56 20.98 -3.77
CA PHE A 15 -3.25 19.66 -4.28
C PHE A 15 -4.13 18.70 -3.52
N LEU A 16 -5.06 18.05 -4.23
CA LEU A 16 -5.94 17.04 -3.65
C LEU A 16 -5.03 15.94 -3.09
N MET A 17 -5.10 15.76 -1.78
CA MET A 17 -4.42 14.68 -1.10
C MET A 17 -5.01 13.36 -1.56
N SER A 18 -4.17 12.35 -1.78
CA SER A 18 -4.57 11.01 -2.20
C SER A 18 -4.00 9.98 -1.22
N ILE A 19 -4.88 9.25 -0.55
CA ILE A 19 -4.53 8.25 0.47
C ILE A 19 -4.95 6.87 0.01
N SER A 20 -4.03 5.92 0.08
CA SER A 20 -4.30 4.49 -0.06
C SER A 20 -4.28 3.81 1.31
N CYS A 21 -5.44 3.36 1.78
CA CYS A 21 -5.62 2.70 3.07
C CYS A 21 -5.56 1.18 2.95
N SER A 22 -5.03 0.50 3.98
CA SER A 22 -5.06 -0.96 4.06
C SER A 22 -6.42 -1.49 4.49
N ALA A 23 -6.83 -2.63 3.93
CA ALA A 23 -8.06 -3.35 4.29
C ALA A 23 -7.80 -4.65 5.04
N ARG A 24 -6.84 -4.69 5.95
CA ARG A 24 -6.64 -5.86 6.82
C ARG A 24 -7.64 -5.87 7.95
N LYS A 25 -8.92 -6.04 7.63
CA LYS A 25 -9.98 -6.13 8.63
C LYS A 25 -10.09 -7.54 9.21
N ASP A 26 -10.49 -7.67 10.46
CA ASP A 26 -11.05 -8.91 11.00
C ASP A 26 -12.41 -9.15 10.32
N TRP A 27 -12.75 -10.39 9.96
CA TRP A 27 -13.99 -10.77 9.30
C TRP A 27 -15.27 -10.27 10.01
N LYS A 28 -15.18 -9.98 11.31
CA LYS A 28 -16.27 -9.46 12.14
C LYS A 28 -16.63 -8.01 11.88
N TYR A 29 -15.74 -7.24 11.24
CA TYR A 29 -15.92 -5.81 11.04
C TYR A 29 -16.16 -5.50 9.58
N HIS A 30 -17.05 -4.55 9.32
CA HIS A 30 -17.23 -3.97 8.01
C HIS A 30 -16.01 -3.09 7.65
N ILE A 31 -15.72 -2.96 6.35
CA ILE A 31 -14.58 -2.12 5.90
C ILE A 31 -14.70 -0.67 6.35
N ARG A 32 -15.92 -0.14 6.50
CA ARG A 32 -16.17 1.19 7.05
C ARG A 32 -15.57 1.34 8.45
N ASP A 33 -15.87 0.39 9.34
CA ASP A 33 -15.39 0.46 10.73
C ASP A 33 -13.86 0.40 10.79
N TRP A 34 -13.26 -0.33 9.86
CA TRP A 34 -11.81 -0.39 9.73
C TRP A 34 -11.21 0.95 9.25
N VAL A 35 -11.80 1.56 8.24
CA VAL A 35 -11.36 2.87 7.74
C VAL A 35 -11.53 3.94 8.81
N ASP A 36 -12.62 3.91 9.57
CA ASP A 36 -12.85 4.82 10.70
C ASP A 36 -11.83 4.62 11.81
N PHE A 37 -11.46 3.38 12.09
CA PHE A 37 -10.40 3.07 13.04
C PHE A 37 -9.06 3.68 12.61
N GLU A 38 -8.62 3.48 11.37
CA GLU A 38 -7.36 4.04 10.86
C GLU A 38 -7.36 5.58 10.85
N ARG A 39 -8.50 6.20 10.52
CA ARG A 39 -8.66 7.67 10.59
C ARG A 39 -8.52 8.19 12.03
N ASN A 40 -9.18 7.56 12.98
CA ASN A 40 -9.11 7.93 14.39
C ASN A 40 -7.71 7.67 14.95
N HIS A 41 -7.07 6.58 14.59
CA HIS A 41 -5.71 6.27 15.00
C HIS A 41 -4.72 7.33 14.49
N ALA A 42 -4.80 7.71 13.23
CA ALA A 42 -3.98 8.78 12.66
C ALA A 42 -4.22 10.11 13.41
N LYS A 43 -5.47 10.46 13.72
CA LYS A 43 -5.84 11.66 14.45
C LYS A 43 -5.27 11.71 15.87
N ILE A 44 -5.23 10.57 16.57
CA ILE A 44 -4.75 10.48 17.97
C ILE A 44 -3.22 10.55 18.04
N HIS A 45 -2.54 9.87 17.10
CA HIS A 45 -1.09 9.66 17.16
C HIS A 45 -0.27 10.57 16.23
N SER A 46 -0.94 11.47 15.51
CA SER A 46 -0.27 12.46 14.65
C SER A 46 -1.12 13.72 14.51
N ASN A 47 -0.51 14.79 13.96
CA ASN A 47 -1.26 15.99 13.56
C ASN A 47 -1.95 15.83 12.20
N PHE A 48 -2.06 14.58 11.72
CA PHE A 48 -2.62 14.27 10.42
C PHE A 48 -4.09 13.87 10.53
N HIS A 49 -4.93 14.61 9.81
CA HIS A 49 -6.36 14.34 9.70
C HIS A 49 -6.71 14.12 8.24
N PHE A 50 -7.56 13.13 7.95
CA PHE A 50 -8.09 12.88 6.63
C PHE A 50 -9.55 12.45 6.68
N ASP A 51 -10.28 12.76 5.61
CA ASP A 51 -11.67 12.37 5.41
C ASP A 51 -11.79 11.27 4.35
N TYR A 52 -12.98 10.71 4.19
CA TYR A 52 -13.24 9.71 3.14
C TYR A 52 -12.88 10.21 1.74
N LYS A 53 -13.16 11.50 1.44
CA LYS A 53 -12.80 12.14 0.17
C LYS A 53 -11.30 12.19 -0.13
N ASP A 54 -10.47 12.03 0.90
CA ASP A 54 -9.01 12.00 0.77
C ASP A 54 -8.50 10.59 0.44
N ILE A 55 -9.37 9.56 0.59
CA ILE A 55 -9.04 8.17 0.32
C ILE A 55 -9.31 7.89 -1.16
N ASP A 56 -8.27 7.66 -1.94
CA ASP A 56 -8.40 7.27 -3.34
C ASP A 56 -8.64 5.77 -3.51
N HIS A 57 -8.03 4.95 -2.65
CA HIS A 57 -8.16 3.50 -2.69
C HIS A 57 -8.08 2.87 -1.31
N VAL A 58 -8.80 1.74 -1.18
CA VAL A 58 -8.53 0.76 -0.14
C VAL A 58 -7.87 -0.46 -0.78
N TYR A 59 -6.72 -0.90 -0.27
CA TYR A 59 -6.01 -2.06 -0.80
C TYR A 59 -6.17 -3.28 0.10
N GLY A 60 -6.54 -4.40 -0.49
CA GLY A 60 -6.74 -5.67 0.20
C GLY A 60 -7.03 -6.81 -0.75
N GLN A 61 -6.98 -8.02 -0.23
CA GLN A 61 -7.42 -9.19 -0.96
C GLN A 61 -8.96 -9.23 -0.93
N VAL A 62 -9.55 -9.76 -1.97
CA VAL A 62 -10.99 -9.99 -2.09
C VAL A 62 -11.29 -11.48 -1.95
N GLU A 63 -12.56 -11.83 -1.80
CA GLU A 63 -13.00 -13.21 -1.89
C GLU A 63 -12.58 -13.83 -3.23
N GLY A 64 -12.12 -15.06 -3.17
CA GLY A 64 -11.53 -15.76 -4.31
C GLY A 64 -10.05 -16.03 -4.14
N HIS A 65 -9.54 -16.98 -4.90
CA HIS A 65 -8.14 -17.37 -4.86
C HIS A 65 -7.37 -16.81 -6.06
N SER A 66 -6.16 -16.34 -5.80
CA SER A 66 -5.17 -16.07 -6.84
C SER A 66 -3.78 -16.39 -6.31
N SER A 67 -3.01 -17.16 -7.05
CA SER A 67 -1.59 -17.41 -6.77
C SER A 67 -0.73 -16.15 -6.89
N LEU A 68 -1.29 -15.07 -7.46
CA LEU A 68 -0.62 -13.77 -7.61
C LEU A 68 -0.75 -12.88 -6.38
N TRP A 69 -1.57 -13.25 -5.38
CA TRP A 69 -1.70 -12.47 -4.16
C TRP A 69 -0.35 -12.22 -3.50
N GLY A 70 -0.09 -10.96 -3.25
CA GLY A 70 1.01 -10.52 -2.40
C GLY A 70 0.51 -10.18 -1.01
N GLY A 71 1.45 -9.95 -0.10
CA GLY A 71 1.11 -9.75 1.30
C GLY A 71 0.72 -11.07 1.98
N ARG A 72 0.39 -11.00 3.25
CA ARG A 72 0.04 -12.19 4.02
C ARG A 72 -1.40 -12.60 3.68
N ALA A 73 -1.57 -13.71 2.98
CA ALA A 73 -2.86 -14.31 2.75
C ALA A 73 -3.35 -14.97 4.05
N ALA A 74 -4.25 -14.29 4.75
CA ALA A 74 -5.05 -14.90 5.79
C ALA A 74 -6.47 -14.98 5.24
N THR A 75 -7.05 -16.16 5.23
CA THR A 75 -8.36 -16.43 4.64
C THR A 75 -9.49 -15.61 5.23
N ASP A 76 -9.27 -15.06 6.43
CA ASP A 76 -10.31 -14.42 7.24
C ASP A 76 -10.34 -12.89 7.15
N ILE A 77 -9.51 -12.30 6.29
CA ILE A 77 -9.35 -10.83 6.16
C ILE A 77 -9.64 -10.30 4.76
N ASN A 78 -10.32 -11.10 3.94
CA ASN A 78 -10.67 -10.68 2.59
C ASN A 78 -11.86 -9.71 2.61
N LEU A 79 -11.81 -8.75 1.68
CA LEU A 79 -12.93 -7.88 1.41
C LEU A 79 -14.09 -8.68 0.81
N THR A 80 -15.25 -8.55 1.42
CA THR A 80 -16.51 -9.14 0.92
C THR A 80 -17.12 -8.25 -0.17
N ARG A 81 -18.09 -8.78 -0.90
CA ARG A 81 -18.85 -7.97 -1.89
C ARG A 81 -19.52 -6.77 -1.24
N VAL A 82 -20.03 -6.91 -0.02
CA VAL A 82 -20.64 -5.78 0.72
C VAL A 82 -19.64 -4.69 1.01
N ASP A 83 -18.42 -5.05 1.42
CA ASP A 83 -17.33 -4.09 1.60
C ASP A 83 -16.99 -3.35 0.31
N ILE A 84 -16.91 -4.09 -0.81
CA ILE A 84 -16.56 -3.53 -2.12
C ILE A 84 -17.64 -2.57 -2.61
N TYR A 85 -18.92 -2.91 -2.45
CA TYR A 85 -20.02 -2.00 -2.80
C TYR A 85 -19.96 -0.72 -1.97
N TRP A 86 -19.72 -0.83 -0.66
CA TRP A 86 -19.57 0.35 0.18
C TRP A 86 -18.42 1.26 -0.28
N LEU A 87 -17.28 0.68 -0.68
CA LEU A 87 -16.18 1.47 -1.26
C LEU A 87 -16.65 2.25 -2.49
N TYR A 88 -17.34 1.58 -3.40
CA TYR A 88 -17.80 2.20 -4.64
C TYR A 88 -18.87 3.27 -4.42
N ASP A 89 -19.76 3.08 -3.46
CA ASP A 89 -20.79 4.06 -3.08
C ASP A 89 -20.17 5.32 -2.43
N ASN A 90 -18.92 5.23 -1.96
CA ASN A 90 -18.17 6.36 -1.40
C ASN A 90 -17.06 6.86 -2.35
N ASP A 91 -17.10 6.52 -3.64
CA ASP A 91 -16.10 6.90 -4.65
C ASP A 91 -14.66 6.44 -4.31
N ILE A 92 -14.52 5.40 -3.49
CA ILE A 92 -13.23 4.81 -3.11
C ILE A 92 -12.93 3.63 -4.04
N GLY A 93 -11.76 3.65 -4.68
CA GLY A 93 -11.31 2.56 -5.53
C GLY A 93 -10.85 1.34 -4.74
N LEU A 94 -11.07 0.15 -5.30
CA LEU A 94 -10.45 -1.09 -4.82
C LEU A 94 -9.05 -1.23 -5.42
N LYS A 95 -8.06 -1.61 -4.61
CA LYS A 95 -6.71 -1.88 -5.08
C LYS A 95 -6.28 -3.30 -4.71
N LEU A 96 -6.06 -4.15 -5.70
CA LEU A 96 -5.71 -5.56 -5.52
C LEU A 96 -4.18 -5.72 -5.38
N PRO A 97 -3.66 -6.29 -4.29
CA PRO A 97 -2.23 -6.47 -4.07
C PRO A 97 -1.71 -7.75 -4.74
N LEU A 98 -1.53 -7.74 -6.05
CA LEU A 98 -0.94 -8.84 -6.82
C LEU A 98 0.60 -8.71 -6.83
N SER A 99 1.21 -8.70 -5.66
CA SER A 99 2.63 -8.39 -5.50
C SER A 99 3.52 -9.62 -5.29
N THR A 100 3.16 -10.77 -5.85
CA THR A 100 4.09 -11.90 -5.97
C THR A 100 5.26 -11.57 -6.89
N LYS A 101 6.43 -12.12 -6.57
CA LYS A 101 7.63 -11.98 -7.43
C LYS A 101 7.80 -13.14 -8.42
N LEU A 102 7.09 -14.22 -8.21
CA LEU A 102 7.19 -15.44 -9.03
C LEU A 102 5.87 -15.63 -9.77
N ILE A 103 5.88 -15.51 -11.08
CA ILE A 103 4.69 -15.57 -11.92
C ILE A 103 4.94 -16.52 -13.08
N THR A 104 4.04 -17.49 -13.26
CA THR A 104 3.99 -18.33 -14.45
C THR A 104 2.82 -17.92 -15.35
N ASP A 105 2.84 -18.29 -16.61
CA ASP A 105 1.76 -18.00 -17.56
C ASP A 105 0.46 -18.68 -17.15
N SER A 106 0.53 -19.89 -16.57
CA SER A 106 -0.64 -20.60 -16.03
C SER A 106 -1.31 -19.81 -14.90
N GLU A 107 -0.51 -19.38 -13.91
CA GLU A 107 -1.01 -18.61 -12.76
C GLU A 107 -1.64 -17.28 -13.18
N TYR A 108 -1.04 -16.61 -14.16
CA TYR A 108 -1.62 -15.40 -14.73
C TYR A 108 -2.96 -15.69 -15.41
N LYS A 109 -3.02 -16.74 -16.26
CA LYS A 109 -4.25 -17.16 -16.93
C LYS A 109 -5.35 -17.54 -15.96
N GLU A 110 -5.03 -18.27 -14.90
CA GLU A 110 -5.96 -18.67 -13.84
C GLU A 110 -6.50 -17.47 -13.04
N SER A 111 -5.73 -16.40 -12.95
CA SER A 111 -6.13 -15.18 -12.25
C SER A 111 -6.98 -14.21 -13.09
N LYS A 112 -7.08 -14.40 -14.43
CA LYS A 112 -7.86 -13.53 -15.33
C LYS A 112 -9.35 -13.41 -14.96
N PRO A 113 -10.06 -14.46 -14.51
CA PRO A 113 -11.46 -14.31 -14.08
C PRO A 113 -11.61 -13.30 -12.93
N LEU A 114 -10.76 -13.38 -11.90
CA LEU A 114 -10.74 -12.45 -10.78
C LEU A 114 -10.43 -11.02 -11.25
N LEU A 115 -9.44 -10.87 -12.12
CA LEU A 115 -9.10 -9.56 -12.69
C LEU A 115 -10.26 -8.98 -13.49
N LYS A 116 -10.95 -9.80 -14.28
CA LYS A 116 -12.12 -9.38 -15.06
C LYS A 116 -13.29 -8.97 -14.17
N GLU A 117 -13.56 -9.68 -13.08
CA GLU A 117 -14.64 -9.37 -12.12
C GLU A 117 -14.47 -7.97 -11.52
N HIS A 118 -13.24 -7.57 -11.22
CA HIS A 118 -12.94 -6.28 -10.60
C HIS A 118 -12.40 -5.23 -11.58
N HIS A 119 -12.40 -5.51 -12.89
CA HIS A 119 -11.96 -4.55 -13.92
C HIS A 119 -12.95 -3.39 -14.04
N ARG A 120 -12.56 -2.28 -13.45
CA ARG A 120 -13.38 -1.07 -13.38
C ARG A 120 -12.49 0.17 -13.37
N LYS A 121 -12.93 1.23 -14.07
CA LYS A 121 -12.31 2.54 -13.96
C LYS A 121 -12.35 3.02 -12.50
N GLY A 122 -11.20 3.44 -11.98
CA GLY A 122 -11.05 3.81 -10.57
C GLY A 122 -10.42 2.71 -9.70
N ASN A 123 -10.46 1.44 -10.12
CA ASN A 123 -9.72 0.38 -9.44
C ASN A 123 -8.25 0.35 -9.86
N ALA A 124 -7.42 -0.28 -9.02
CA ALA A 124 -5.99 -0.35 -9.23
C ALA A 124 -5.42 -1.74 -8.87
N ILE A 125 -4.23 -2.02 -9.40
CA ILE A 125 -3.45 -3.22 -9.08
C ILE A 125 -2.09 -2.81 -8.54
N ILE A 126 -1.63 -3.46 -7.47
CA ILE A 126 -0.26 -3.33 -6.97
C ILE A 126 0.56 -4.49 -7.53
N THR A 127 1.66 -4.22 -8.21
CA THR A 127 2.55 -5.24 -8.77
C THR A 127 3.96 -5.15 -8.20
N ALA A 128 4.64 -6.30 -8.05
CA ALA A 128 6.04 -6.37 -7.65
C ALA A 128 7.00 -6.63 -8.83
N THR A 129 6.48 -6.81 -10.04
CA THR A 129 7.25 -7.04 -11.28
C THR A 129 6.69 -6.23 -12.43
N ASP A 130 7.58 -5.82 -13.33
CA ASP A 130 7.20 -5.07 -14.54
C ASP A 130 6.42 -5.95 -15.52
N ASP A 131 6.81 -7.22 -15.66
CA ASP A 131 6.14 -8.18 -16.51
C ASP A 131 4.64 -8.29 -16.17
N LEU A 132 4.30 -8.46 -14.89
CA LEU A 132 2.89 -8.49 -14.47
C LEU A 132 2.18 -7.16 -14.74
N ALA A 133 2.87 -6.03 -14.49
CA ALA A 133 2.30 -4.71 -14.74
C ALA A 133 1.92 -4.52 -16.22
N ILE A 134 2.82 -4.90 -17.13
CA ILE A 134 2.62 -4.82 -18.59
C ILE A 134 1.44 -5.71 -19.00
N ARG A 135 1.46 -6.99 -18.64
CA ARG A 135 0.38 -7.95 -18.98
C ARG A 135 -1.00 -7.50 -18.49
N ILE A 136 -1.08 -6.98 -17.27
CA ILE A 136 -2.36 -6.48 -16.75
C ILE A 136 -2.80 -5.24 -17.53
N LYS A 137 -1.87 -4.35 -17.86
CA LYS A 137 -2.22 -3.13 -18.60
C LYS A 137 -2.71 -3.40 -20.03
N GLU A 138 -2.15 -4.45 -20.66
CA GLU A 138 -2.57 -4.92 -21.99
C GLU A 138 -3.95 -5.58 -21.94
N ASP A 139 -4.19 -6.49 -21.00
CA ASP A 139 -5.45 -7.25 -20.92
C ASP A 139 -6.62 -6.45 -20.27
N PHE A 140 -6.29 -5.51 -19.38
CA PHE A 140 -7.25 -4.78 -18.54
C PHE A 140 -6.87 -3.29 -18.43
N PRO A 141 -7.04 -2.51 -19.50
CA PRO A 141 -6.48 -1.16 -19.63
C PRO A 141 -7.05 -0.12 -18.65
N ASP A 142 -8.25 -0.34 -18.08
CA ASP A 142 -8.86 0.60 -17.14
C ASP A 142 -8.24 0.56 -15.74
N TYR A 143 -7.50 -0.50 -15.39
CA TYR A 143 -6.79 -0.53 -14.13
C TYR A 143 -5.69 0.53 -14.08
N LYS A 144 -5.61 1.22 -12.95
CA LYS A 144 -4.39 1.94 -12.58
C LYS A 144 -3.38 0.94 -12.03
N ILE A 145 -2.13 1.08 -12.43
CA ILE A 145 -1.05 0.18 -11.95
C ILE A 145 -0.17 0.94 -10.97
N GLU A 146 0.05 0.32 -9.80
CA GLU A 146 0.93 0.83 -8.76
C GLU A 146 2.17 -0.09 -8.64
N ALA A 147 3.36 0.48 -8.77
CA ALA A 147 4.60 -0.22 -8.45
C ALA A 147 4.69 -0.39 -6.92
N SER A 148 4.81 -1.64 -6.46
CA SER A 148 4.95 -1.95 -5.04
C SER A 148 6.31 -1.48 -4.50
N CYS A 149 6.36 -1.04 -3.24
CA CYS A 149 7.61 -0.80 -2.52
C CYS A 149 8.56 -2.01 -2.49
N ILE A 150 8.04 -3.22 -2.76
CA ILE A 150 8.81 -4.47 -2.88
C ILE A 150 9.76 -4.42 -4.08
N GLN A 151 9.53 -3.55 -5.07
CA GLN A 151 10.42 -3.35 -6.21
C GLN A 151 11.74 -2.66 -5.82
N ASP A 152 11.83 -2.14 -4.60
CA ASP A 152 13.03 -1.57 -3.99
C ASP A 152 13.65 -0.44 -4.84
N ILE A 153 12.82 0.56 -5.17
CA ILE A 153 13.21 1.74 -5.95
C ILE A 153 13.85 2.75 -5.00
N VAL A 154 15.18 2.79 -4.97
CA VAL A 154 15.98 3.51 -3.96
C VAL A 154 16.90 4.58 -4.56
N ASN A 155 16.79 4.87 -5.85
CA ASN A 155 17.60 5.90 -6.52
C ASN A 155 16.95 6.36 -7.83
N ASN A 156 17.43 7.49 -8.35
CA ASN A 156 16.91 8.11 -9.57
C ASN A 156 16.96 7.17 -10.78
N LYS A 157 18.03 6.39 -10.95
CA LYS A 157 18.16 5.48 -12.09
C LYS A 157 17.02 4.46 -12.11
N LYS A 158 16.79 3.76 -11.00
CA LYS A 158 15.66 2.82 -10.88
C LYS A 158 14.31 3.50 -11.06
N LEU A 159 14.16 4.71 -10.55
CA LEU A 159 12.92 5.47 -10.67
C LEU A 159 12.65 5.85 -12.13
N GLU A 160 13.62 6.37 -12.83
CA GLU A 160 13.52 6.74 -14.25
C GLU A 160 13.24 5.52 -15.14
N GLU A 161 13.87 4.36 -14.86
CA GLU A 161 13.55 3.09 -15.52
C GLU A 161 12.06 2.74 -15.37
N LYS A 162 11.48 2.90 -14.16
CA LYS A 162 10.05 2.62 -13.93
C LYS A 162 9.12 3.63 -14.60
N ILE A 163 9.47 4.90 -14.58
CA ILE A 163 8.69 5.96 -15.23
C ILE A 163 8.70 5.76 -16.75
N SER A 164 9.84 5.41 -17.33
CA SER A 164 10.01 5.22 -18.79
C SER A 164 9.21 4.04 -19.35
N LEU A 165 8.89 3.03 -18.54
CA LEU A 165 8.00 1.94 -18.95
C LEU A 165 6.59 2.40 -19.30
N GLY A 166 6.15 3.56 -18.79
CA GLY A 166 4.84 4.15 -19.10
C GLY A 166 3.63 3.40 -18.53
N VAL A 167 3.81 2.25 -17.87
CA VAL A 167 2.71 1.43 -17.36
C VAL A 167 2.25 1.83 -15.96
N TYR A 168 3.12 2.45 -15.15
CA TYR A 168 2.84 2.80 -13.78
C TYR A 168 2.17 4.16 -13.65
N ASN A 169 1.00 4.18 -13.02
CA ASN A 169 0.31 5.41 -12.62
C ASN A 169 0.84 5.95 -11.28
N THR A 170 1.32 5.04 -10.41
CA THR A 170 1.84 5.37 -9.09
C THR A 170 3.03 4.48 -8.75
N ILE A 171 4.03 5.04 -8.09
CA ILE A 171 5.24 4.34 -7.63
C ILE A 171 5.35 4.54 -6.12
N VAL A 172 5.25 3.44 -5.36
CA VAL A 172 5.43 3.46 -3.91
C VAL A 172 6.90 3.24 -3.60
N LEU A 173 7.54 4.25 -3.03
CA LEU A 173 8.93 4.11 -2.58
C LEU A 173 9.02 3.23 -1.32
N PRO A 174 10.15 2.52 -1.09
CA PRO A 174 10.38 1.83 0.18
C PRO A 174 10.30 2.80 1.35
N ILE A 175 9.71 2.35 2.45
CA ILE A 175 9.40 3.23 3.59
C ILE A 175 10.62 3.97 4.16
N HIS A 176 11.81 3.38 4.13
CA HIS A 176 13.05 4.03 4.59
C HIS A 176 13.49 5.20 3.68
N MET A 177 13.00 5.29 2.45
CA MET A 177 13.25 6.42 1.55
C MET A 177 12.54 7.70 2.00
N ASN A 178 11.59 7.61 2.93
CA ASN A 178 10.97 8.77 3.54
C ASN A 178 11.98 9.69 4.26
N ASP A 179 13.13 9.15 4.66
CA ASP A 179 14.20 9.90 5.34
C ASP A 179 15.19 10.56 4.37
N ASP A 180 15.23 10.13 3.12
CA ASP A 180 16.11 10.70 2.10
C ASP A 180 15.45 11.91 1.40
N ILE A 181 15.35 13.00 2.14
CA ILE A 181 14.75 14.25 1.65
C ILE A 181 15.43 14.75 0.38
N LYS A 182 16.76 14.62 0.28
CA LYS A 182 17.51 15.07 -0.91
C LYS A 182 17.11 14.29 -2.16
N PHE A 183 16.95 12.97 -2.03
CA PHE A 183 16.44 12.15 -3.11
C PHE A 183 15.02 12.55 -3.48
N LEU A 184 14.13 12.71 -2.48
CA LEU A 184 12.74 13.09 -2.72
C LEU A 184 12.61 14.46 -3.39
N GLU A 185 13.43 15.44 -3.02
CA GLU A 185 13.49 16.75 -3.66
C GLU A 185 13.94 16.67 -5.12
N SER A 186 14.86 15.75 -5.44
CA SER A 186 15.42 15.58 -6.80
C SER A 186 14.43 14.96 -7.79
N ILE A 187 13.35 14.34 -7.33
CA ILE A 187 12.36 13.69 -8.19
C ILE A 187 11.59 14.74 -9.00
N LYS A 188 11.45 14.52 -10.31
CA LYS A 188 10.71 15.41 -11.24
C LYS A 188 9.20 15.09 -11.25
N ASP A 189 8.83 13.82 -11.40
CA ASP A 189 7.44 13.33 -11.52
C ASP A 189 6.84 13.01 -10.14
N LYS A 190 6.81 14.00 -9.25
CA LYS A 190 6.36 13.84 -7.86
C LYS A 190 4.91 13.41 -7.74
N GLU A 191 4.10 13.73 -8.71
CA GLU A 191 2.69 13.34 -8.79
C GLU A 191 2.51 11.83 -8.97
N LYS A 192 3.54 11.10 -9.39
CA LYS A 192 3.54 9.63 -9.46
C LYS A 192 4.04 8.97 -8.18
N ILE A 193 4.61 9.73 -7.26
CA ILE A 193 5.26 9.18 -6.07
C ILE A 193 4.28 9.07 -4.92
N ARG A 194 4.27 7.90 -4.28
CA ARG A 194 3.50 7.64 -3.06
C ARG A 194 4.43 7.26 -1.93
N LEU A 195 4.33 7.97 -0.80
CA LEU A 195 5.11 7.75 0.41
C LEU A 195 4.25 7.12 1.51
N PHE A 196 4.89 6.43 2.44
CA PHE A 196 4.20 5.96 3.63
C PHE A 196 3.97 7.11 4.62
N LEU A 197 2.78 7.16 5.24
CA LEU A 197 2.51 8.11 6.32
C LEU A 197 2.81 7.55 7.69
N ASN A 198 2.68 6.23 7.87
CA ASN A 198 3.01 5.58 9.13
C ASN A 198 4.05 4.49 8.91
N ALA A 199 4.80 4.19 9.98
CA ALA A 199 5.83 3.17 9.93
C ALA A 199 5.26 1.77 10.15
N GLU A 200 5.96 0.81 9.56
CA GLU A 200 5.77 -0.62 9.82
C GLU A 200 7.11 -1.29 10.06
N CYS A 201 7.10 -2.56 10.42
CA CYS A 201 8.33 -3.31 10.70
C CYS A 201 9.35 -3.32 9.56
N SER A 202 8.94 -3.05 8.33
CA SER A 202 9.83 -2.97 7.16
C SER A 202 10.70 -1.70 7.15
N TYR A 203 10.38 -0.69 7.95
CA TYR A 203 11.15 0.55 8.05
C TYR A 203 12.58 0.29 8.53
N THR A 204 12.74 -0.54 9.55
CA THR A 204 14.04 -0.87 10.16
C THR A 204 14.49 -2.31 9.90
N CYS A 205 13.76 -3.07 9.10
CA CYS A 205 14.07 -4.45 8.82
C CYS A 205 15.31 -4.57 7.91
N PRO A 206 16.37 -5.28 8.34
CA PRO A 206 17.62 -5.34 7.59
C PRO A 206 17.53 -6.14 6.30
N THR A 207 16.65 -7.15 6.21
CA THR A 207 16.64 -8.09 5.08
C THR A 207 15.34 -8.12 4.29
N LYS A 208 14.22 -7.75 4.92
CA LYS A 208 12.87 -7.85 4.34
C LYS A 208 12.57 -9.26 3.74
N VAL A 209 13.18 -10.31 4.30
CA VAL A 209 13.07 -11.70 3.81
C VAL A 209 11.62 -12.18 3.69
N CYS A 210 10.74 -11.63 4.54
CA CYS A 210 9.31 -11.95 4.53
C CYS A 210 8.64 -11.65 3.18
N TYR A 211 9.12 -10.69 2.39
CA TYR A 211 8.54 -10.38 1.08
C TYR A 211 8.57 -11.57 0.13
N GLY A 212 9.73 -12.25 0.04
CA GLY A 212 9.86 -13.46 -0.77
C GLY A 212 9.20 -14.68 -0.12
N SER A 213 9.33 -14.79 1.20
CA SER A 213 8.76 -15.92 1.95
C SER A 213 7.23 -15.93 1.90
N THR A 214 6.58 -14.77 2.00
CA THR A 214 5.11 -14.66 1.86
C THR A 214 4.64 -15.15 0.49
N SER A 215 5.32 -14.79 -0.59
CA SER A 215 4.95 -15.27 -1.93
C SER A 215 5.03 -16.80 -2.04
N ARG A 216 6.02 -17.42 -1.40
CA ARG A 216 6.14 -18.90 -1.38
C ARG A 216 5.04 -19.57 -0.58
N VAL A 217 4.66 -18.98 0.57
CA VAL A 217 3.56 -19.50 1.39
C VAL A 217 2.23 -19.38 0.65
N ASN A 218 1.96 -18.24 0.01
CA ASN A 218 0.73 -18.03 -0.75
C ASN A 218 0.60 -18.99 -1.95
N LYS A 219 1.72 -19.48 -2.46
CA LYS A 219 1.78 -20.49 -3.53
C LYS A 219 1.86 -21.93 -3.02
N ASN A 220 1.75 -22.17 -1.72
CA ASN A 220 1.93 -23.48 -1.09
C ASN A 220 3.29 -24.14 -1.37
N ILE A 221 4.32 -23.37 -1.72
CA ILE A 221 5.70 -23.87 -1.92
C ILE A 221 6.34 -24.17 -0.55
N THR A 222 6.01 -23.37 0.46
CA THR A 222 6.44 -23.59 1.84
C THR A 222 5.26 -23.34 2.77
N THR A 223 5.26 -24.02 3.92
CA THR A 223 4.21 -23.85 4.94
C THR A 223 4.57 -22.77 5.96
N LYS A 224 5.84 -22.37 6.05
CA LYS A 224 6.32 -21.44 7.08
C LYS A 224 6.84 -20.15 6.45
N MET A 225 6.29 -19.02 6.92
CA MET A 225 6.81 -17.71 6.60
C MET A 225 8.07 -17.40 7.43
N GLN A 226 9.12 -16.91 6.78
CA GLN A 226 10.33 -16.46 7.44
C GLN A 226 10.27 -14.97 7.78
N CYS A 227 10.82 -14.62 8.95
CA CYS A 227 10.97 -13.23 9.38
C CYS A 227 12.40 -13.01 9.90
N SER A 228 13.04 -11.94 9.49
CA SER A 228 14.41 -11.62 9.94
C SER A 228 14.52 -11.47 11.46
N HIS A 229 13.48 -10.99 12.10
CA HIS A 229 13.49 -10.81 13.57
C HIS A 229 13.24 -12.11 14.32
N TYR A 230 12.19 -12.85 13.95
CA TYR A 230 11.78 -14.04 14.70
C TYR A 230 12.56 -15.30 14.32
N ASP A 231 12.86 -15.49 13.04
CA ASP A 231 13.45 -16.74 12.56
C ASP A 231 14.94 -16.64 12.31
N LEU A 232 15.47 -15.45 12.04
CA LEU A 232 16.88 -15.22 11.77
C LEU A 232 17.59 -14.48 12.90
N HIS A 233 16.87 -14.09 13.96
CA HIS A 233 17.38 -13.36 15.12
C HIS A 233 18.23 -12.12 14.79
N LEU A 234 17.98 -11.51 13.62
CA LEU A 234 18.72 -10.32 13.21
C LEU A 234 18.24 -9.09 13.97
N PRO A 235 19.15 -8.32 14.57
CA PRO A 235 18.78 -7.11 15.29
C PRO A 235 18.14 -6.08 14.33
N ARG A 236 17.12 -5.40 14.83
CA ARG A 236 16.54 -4.25 14.17
C ARG A 236 17.06 -2.99 14.85
N THR A 237 17.57 -2.04 14.08
CA THR A 237 18.29 -0.85 14.57
C THR A 237 17.46 0.05 15.51
N PHE A 238 16.15 -0.16 15.63
CA PHE A 238 15.25 0.62 16.49
C PHE A 238 14.27 -0.27 17.28
N TYR A 239 14.64 -1.51 17.54
CA TYR A 239 13.85 -2.36 18.41
C TYR A 239 14.36 -2.20 19.85
N ASN A 240 13.95 -1.10 20.46
CA ASN A 240 13.66 -1.14 21.89
C ASN A 240 12.21 -1.62 22.00
N ASP A 241 11.93 -2.57 22.87
CA ASP A 241 10.58 -3.05 23.18
C ASP A 241 9.63 -1.91 23.61
N GLU A 242 10.17 -0.71 23.84
CA GLU A 242 9.50 0.52 24.24
C GLU A 242 8.95 1.34 23.05
N ILE A 243 9.40 1.12 21.81
CA ILE A 243 8.89 1.88 20.67
C ILE A 243 7.67 1.20 20.09
N ASN A 244 6.51 1.74 20.40
CA ASN A 244 5.26 1.37 19.76
C ASN A 244 5.20 1.93 18.33
N TRP A 245 5.68 1.17 17.36
CA TRP A 245 5.69 1.55 15.94
C TRP A 245 4.31 1.89 15.38
N SER A 246 3.24 1.42 16.02
CA SER A 246 1.88 1.73 15.61
C SER A 246 1.57 3.21 15.65
N ASN A 247 2.29 3.93 16.51
CA ASN A 247 2.07 5.34 16.79
C ASN A 247 3.06 6.24 16.04
N PHE A 248 3.96 5.66 15.24
CA PHE A 248 4.93 6.44 14.48
C PHE A 248 4.34 6.89 13.15
N TYR A 249 4.16 8.19 13.00
CA TYR A 249 3.78 8.83 11.76
C TYR A 249 4.88 9.77 11.28
N PHE A 250 5.13 9.76 9.98
CA PHE A 250 6.03 10.71 9.34
C PHE A 250 5.38 12.10 9.27
N ASP A 251 6.22 13.13 9.29
CA ASP A 251 5.76 14.52 9.15
C ASP A 251 5.34 14.80 7.70
N LYS A 252 4.03 14.69 7.46
CA LYS A 252 3.41 14.94 6.16
C LYS A 252 3.74 16.33 5.61
N LEU A 253 3.85 17.35 6.48
CA LEU A 253 4.12 18.72 6.03
C LEU A 253 5.48 18.86 5.35
N LYS A 254 6.47 18.02 5.70
CA LYS A 254 7.75 17.95 4.99
C LYS A 254 7.57 17.48 3.55
N PHE A 255 6.73 16.47 3.34
CA PHE A 255 6.48 15.92 2.02
C PHE A 255 5.64 16.86 1.16
N ASP A 256 4.61 17.49 1.74
CA ASP A 256 3.80 18.49 1.05
C ASP A 256 4.65 19.67 0.53
N LYS A 257 5.61 20.14 1.34
CA LYS A 257 6.52 21.24 0.96
C LYS A 257 7.38 20.92 -0.26
N ILE A 258 7.74 19.65 -0.45
CA ILE A 258 8.51 19.21 -1.62
C ILE A 258 7.61 18.78 -2.79
N GLY A 259 6.28 18.87 -2.64
CA GLY A 259 5.31 18.64 -3.70
C GLY A 259 4.84 17.20 -3.83
N ILE A 260 5.06 16.33 -2.85
CA ILE A 260 4.50 14.96 -2.82
C ILE A 260 3.18 15.00 -2.07
N THR A 261 2.12 14.48 -2.71
CA THR A 261 0.73 14.56 -2.21
C THR A 261 0.03 13.20 -2.15
N GLN A 262 0.70 12.13 -2.53
CA GLN A 262 0.16 10.78 -2.48
C GLN A 262 0.75 9.99 -1.32
N TYR A 263 -0.11 9.38 -0.52
CA TYR A 263 0.28 8.72 0.70
C TYR A 263 -0.32 7.32 0.83
N LYS A 264 0.35 6.47 1.61
CA LYS A 264 -0.07 5.10 1.92
C LYS A 264 -0.06 4.91 3.43
N LEU A 265 -1.18 4.43 3.94
CA LEU A 265 -1.30 3.96 5.32
C LEU A 265 -1.17 2.43 5.33
N VAL A 266 -0.24 1.94 6.12
CA VAL A 266 -0.17 0.53 6.48
C VAL A 266 -1.02 0.29 7.73
N PRO A 267 -1.50 -0.95 7.98
CA PRO A 267 -2.27 -1.26 9.18
C PRO A 267 -1.51 -0.84 10.43
N SER A 268 -2.20 -0.22 11.38
CA SER A 268 -1.63 0.11 12.67
C SER A 268 -1.11 -1.14 13.40
N TRP A 269 -0.19 -0.96 14.35
CA TRP A 269 0.43 -2.09 15.06
C TRP A 269 -0.57 -2.99 15.78
N GLU A 270 -1.62 -2.44 16.37
CA GLU A 270 -2.65 -3.23 17.04
C GLU A 270 -3.30 -4.23 16.09
N THR A 271 -3.53 -3.82 14.87
CA THR A 271 -4.05 -4.69 13.81
C THR A 271 -2.98 -5.66 13.30
N GLN A 272 -1.71 -5.25 13.27
CA GLN A 272 -0.61 -6.15 12.94
C GLN A 272 -0.36 -7.21 14.02
N GLN A 273 -0.46 -6.88 15.30
CA GLN A 273 -0.36 -7.87 16.38
C GLN A 273 -1.48 -8.90 16.30
N ARG A 274 -2.71 -8.49 16.07
CA ARG A 274 -3.83 -9.42 15.91
C ARG A 274 -3.60 -10.37 14.75
N THR A 275 -3.14 -9.88 13.60
CA THR A 275 -2.77 -10.73 12.46
C THR A 275 -1.57 -11.63 12.73
N HIS A 276 -0.57 -11.19 13.48
CA HIS A 276 0.58 -12.02 13.89
C HIS A 276 0.18 -13.15 14.84
N ILE A 277 -0.72 -12.88 15.78
CA ILE A 277 -1.25 -13.89 16.72
C ILE A 277 -2.08 -14.93 15.95
N MET A 278 -2.88 -14.50 14.98
CA MET A 278 -3.65 -15.41 14.11
C MET A 278 -2.72 -16.27 13.24
N TYR A 279 -1.66 -15.73 12.67
CA TYR A 279 -0.66 -16.50 11.93
C TYR A 279 0.03 -17.56 12.79
N LYS A 280 0.36 -17.24 14.04
CA LYS A 280 0.92 -18.22 14.98
C LYS A 280 -0.09 -19.33 15.25
N LYS A 281 -1.36 -19.01 15.50
CA LYS A 281 -2.40 -20.04 15.75
C LYS A 281 -2.61 -20.96 14.56
N ASN A 282 -2.67 -20.42 13.35
CA ASN A 282 -2.92 -21.22 12.14
C ASN A 282 -1.70 -22.03 11.66
N ALA A 283 -0.47 -21.55 11.96
CA ALA A 283 0.75 -22.29 11.64
C ALA A 283 1.04 -23.47 12.60
N PHE A 284 0.42 -23.48 13.79
CA PHE A 284 0.57 -24.56 14.77
C PHE A 284 -0.58 -25.59 14.73
N ASN A 285 -1.65 -25.32 13.98
CA ASN A 285 -2.84 -26.19 13.89
C ASN A 285 -2.98 -26.91 12.53
N LYS A 286 -1.87 -27.02 11.78
CA LYS A 286 -1.80 -27.85 10.56
C LYS A 286 -0.72 -28.91 10.69
#